data_17c9485fa74cbef36ef67e7a7cad8dbb
#
_entry.id   17c9485fa74cbef36ef67e7a7cad8dbb
#
_cell.length_a   1.000
_cell.length_b   1.000
_cell.length_c   1.000
_cell.angle_alpha   90.00
_cell.angle_beta   90.00
_cell.angle_gamma   90.00
#
_symmetry.space_group_name_H-M   'P 1'
#
loop_
_entity.id
_entity.type
_entity.pdbx_description
1 polymer ?
#
loop_
_entity_poly.entity_id
_entity_poly.type
_entity_poly.pdbx_seq_one_letter_code
_entity_poly.pdbx_strand_id
1 'polypeptide(L)'
;MEQTSGFVRTEREMADHLDNGAVGLHWVAADGTILWANRADYEPLGYTREEWVGHHAAEFHADHAALGDMFQRLSKGETIYNYPTRLRHKNGSLQNVLISSSVLFDDAGHFVHTRCFTVLAPAARGG
;
A
#
# COMPACT_ATOMS: atom_id res chain seq x y z
N MET A 1 21.54 27.98 10.05
CA MET A 1 21.18 27.61 9.98
C MET A 1 20.50 27.05 9.75
N GLU A 2 20.15 26.86 9.63
CA GLU A 2 19.63 26.32 9.57
C GLU A 2 18.94 25.84 9.04
N GLN A 3 18.87 25.60 8.62
CA GLN A 3 18.31 25.01 8.22
C GLN A 3 17.67 24.40 7.71
N THR A 4 18.04 24.33 7.29
CA THR A 4 17.60 23.24 6.78
C THR A 4 16.36 22.88 7.22
N SER A 5 16.07 23.46 7.76
CA SER A 5 15.17 23.09 8.29
C SER A 5 13.85 22.93 7.95
N GLY A 6 12.96 22.97 7.76
CA GLY A 6 11.65 22.68 7.32
C GLY A 6 11.42 21.25 6.93
N PHE A 7 12.48 20.52 6.80
CA PHE A 7 12.41 19.14 6.39
C PHE A 7 12.42 18.20 7.57
N VAL A 8 12.18 16.94 7.28
CA VAL A 8 12.37 15.89 8.26
C VAL A 8 13.83 15.87 8.67
N ARG A 9 14.08 16.03 9.95
CA ARG A 9 15.45 16.17 10.43
C ARG A 9 16.05 14.89 10.98
N THR A 10 15.21 13.91 11.31
CA THR A 10 15.67 12.65 11.90
C THR A 10 14.92 11.49 11.30
N GLU A 11 15.53 10.31 11.40
CA GLU A 11 14.85 9.09 10.99
C GLU A 11 13.59 8.84 11.79
N ARG A 12 13.60 9.23 13.07
CA ARG A 12 12.43 9.08 13.93
C ARG A 12 11.27 9.94 13.44
N GLU A 13 11.57 11.18 13.05
CA GLU A 13 10.51 12.07 12.54
C GLU A 13 9.95 11.54 11.24
N MET A 14 10.81 11.03 10.37
CA MET A 14 10.34 10.44 9.11
C MET A 14 9.48 9.21 9.37
N ALA A 15 9.92 8.33 10.25
CA ALA A 15 9.15 7.14 10.59
C ALA A 15 7.79 7.51 11.16
N ASP A 16 7.76 8.53 12.03
CA ASP A 16 6.51 9.01 12.61
C ASP A 16 5.59 9.56 11.52
N HIS A 17 6.14 10.34 10.61
CA HIS A 17 5.36 10.92 9.51
C HIS A 17 4.74 9.85 8.63
N LEU A 18 5.51 8.83 8.27
CA LEU A 18 5.02 7.74 7.45
C LEU A 18 3.99 6.90 8.19
N ASP A 19 4.23 6.61 9.47
CA ASP A 19 3.36 5.73 10.23
C ASP A 19 2.05 6.41 10.63
N ASN A 20 2.08 7.72 10.84
CA ASN A 20 0.90 8.46 11.29
C ASN A 20 0.30 9.34 10.20
N GLY A 21 0.70 9.15 8.96
CA GLY A 21 0.12 9.87 7.85
C GLY A 21 -1.29 9.40 7.53
N ALA A 22 -2.02 10.20 6.76
CA ALA A 22 -3.41 9.93 6.42
C ALA A 22 -3.56 8.95 5.25
N VAL A 23 -2.50 8.74 4.49
CA VAL A 23 -2.54 7.87 3.30
C VAL A 23 -1.93 6.52 3.66
N GLY A 24 -2.61 5.44 3.26
CA GLY A 24 -2.09 4.10 3.48
C GLY A 24 -0.86 3.85 2.61
N LEU A 25 0.21 3.37 3.24
CA LEU A 25 1.45 3.03 2.54
C LEU A 25 1.79 1.58 2.86
N HIS A 26 2.24 0.84 1.85
CA HIS A 26 2.72 -0.51 2.11
C HIS A 26 3.72 -0.96 1.04
N TRP A 27 4.55 -1.93 1.42
CA TRP A 27 5.52 -2.58 0.55
C TRP A 27 5.15 -4.05 0.41
N VAL A 28 5.19 -4.56 -0.81
CA VAL A 28 4.85 -5.95 -1.10
C VAL A 28 6.02 -6.62 -1.81
N ALA A 29 6.40 -7.80 -1.32
CA ALA A 29 7.45 -8.60 -1.94
C ALA A 29 6.97 -9.20 -3.26
N ALA A 30 7.90 -9.72 -4.04
CA ALA A 30 7.58 -10.33 -5.34
C ALA A 30 6.59 -11.49 -5.21
N ASP A 31 6.57 -12.17 -4.06
CA ASP A 31 5.64 -13.29 -3.83
C ASP A 31 4.28 -12.85 -3.31
N GLY A 32 4.06 -11.55 -3.13
CA GLY A 32 2.79 -11.03 -2.64
C GLY A 32 2.71 -10.81 -1.14
N THR A 33 3.77 -11.06 -0.40
CA THR A 33 3.78 -10.85 1.04
C THR A 33 3.92 -9.38 1.37
N ILE A 34 3.07 -8.87 2.27
CA ILE A 34 3.15 -7.49 2.75
C ILE A 34 4.34 -7.43 3.72
N LEU A 35 5.36 -6.68 3.34
CA LEU A 35 6.60 -6.57 4.13
C LEU A 35 6.52 -5.50 5.20
N TRP A 36 5.79 -4.43 4.91
CA TRP A 36 5.66 -3.29 5.79
C TRP A 36 4.39 -2.51 5.41
N ALA A 37 3.78 -1.88 6.39
CA ALA A 37 2.64 -1.01 6.15
C ALA A 37 2.56 0.01 7.28
N ASN A 38 2.05 1.21 6.97
CA ASN A 38 1.76 2.17 8.01
C ASN A 38 0.35 1.93 8.54
N ARG A 39 0.02 2.60 9.65
CA ARG A 39 -1.27 2.37 10.30
C ARG A 39 -2.45 2.74 9.42
N ALA A 40 -2.32 3.79 8.62
CA ALA A 40 -3.41 4.23 7.74
C ALA A 40 -3.74 3.17 6.67
N ASP A 41 -2.86 2.21 6.44
CA ASP A 41 -3.08 1.17 5.44
C ASP A 41 -4.02 0.07 5.95
N TYR A 42 -4.01 -0.24 7.24
CA TYR A 42 -4.76 -1.38 7.77
C TYR A 42 -5.79 -1.01 8.84
N GLU A 43 -5.53 0.02 9.67
CA GLU A 43 -6.45 0.35 10.76
C GLU A 43 -7.85 0.75 10.29
N PRO A 44 -7.99 1.54 9.20
CA PRO A 44 -9.34 1.87 8.72
C PRO A 44 -10.14 0.65 8.28
N LEU A 45 -9.45 -0.45 7.96
CA LEU A 45 -10.11 -1.69 7.55
C LEU A 45 -10.35 -2.64 8.73
N GLY A 46 -9.95 -2.23 9.94
CA GLY A 46 -10.20 -3.00 11.15
C GLY A 46 -9.13 -4.00 11.53
N TYR A 47 -7.99 -3.98 10.87
CA TYR A 47 -6.92 -4.95 11.15
C TYR A 47 -5.87 -4.35 12.08
N THR A 48 -5.17 -5.24 12.79
CA THR A 48 -3.94 -4.88 13.51
C THR A 48 -2.76 -5.06 12.56
N ARG A 49 -1.61 -4.52 12.98
CA ARG A 49 -0.38 -4.69 12.21
C ARG A 49 -0.07 -6.17 12.01
N GLU A 50 -0.20 -6.97 13.07
CA GLU A 50 0.12 -8.40 13.04
C GLU A 50 -0.82 -9.18 12.14
N GLU A 51 -2.02 -8.71 11.95
CA GLU A 51 -2.98 -9.35 11.05
C GLU A 51 -2.73 -8.98 9.58
N TRP A 52 -1.92 -7.95 9.34
CA TRP A 52 -1.70 -7.37 8.01
C TRP A 52 -0.31 -7.66 7.48
N VAL A 53 0.72 -7.21 8.20
CA VAL A 53 2.12 -7.38 7.79
C VAL A 53 2.53 -8.84 7.94
N GLY A 54 3.19 -9.38 6.92
CA GLY A 54 3.59 -10.77 6.88
C GLY A 54 2.56 -11.66 6.20
N HIS A 55 1.38 -11.12 5.91
CA HIS A 55 0.34 -11.86 5.21
C HIS A 55 0.37 -11.56 3.71
N HIS A 56 -0.19 -12.45 2.92
CA HIS A 56 -0.27 -12.27 1.48
C HIS A 56 -1.37 -11.26 1.15
N ALA A 57 -1.06 -10.33 0.24
CA ALA A 57 -2.00 -9.29 -0.15
C ALA A 57 -3.35 -9.85 -0.65
N ALA A 58 -3.34 -11.05 -1.25
CA ALA A 58 -4.56 -11.67 -1.77
C ALA A 58 -5.60 -11.93 -0.68
N GLU A 59 -5.18 -12.04 0.58
CA GLU A 59 -6.14 -12.27 1.68
C GLU A 59 -7.09 -11.09 1.85
N PHE A 60 -6.67 -9.90 1.46
CA PHE A 60 -7.43 -8.67 1.70
C PHE A 60 -8.05 -8.10 0.45
N HIS A 61 -7.66 -8.56 -0.72
CA HIS A 61 -8.24 -8.10 -1.97
C HIS A 61 -9.51 -8.87 -2.30
N ALA A 62 -10.59 -8.15 -2.58
CA ALA A 62 -11.85 -8.79 -2.94
C ALA A 62 -11.83 -9.29 -4.38
N ASP A 63 -11.05 -8.63 -5.24
CA ASP A 63 -10.96 -8.94 -6.67
C ASP A 63 -9.56 -9.44 -7.00
N HIS A 64 -9.41 -10.75 -7.06
CA HIS A 64 -8.11 -11.38 -7.31
C HIS A 64 -7.65 -11.17 -8.75
N ALA A 65 -8.58 -10.98 -9.69
CA ALA A 65 -8.19 -10.69 -11.07
C ALA A 65 -7.54 -9.32 -11.16
N ALA A 66 -8.06 -8.33 -10.42
CA ALA A 66 -7.46 -7.00 -10.37
C ALA A 66 -6.07 -7.05 -9.74
N LEU A 67 -5.93 -7.81 -8.66
CA LEU A 67 -4.64 -7.97 -7.99
C LEU A 67 -3.62 -8.61 -8.94
N GLY A 68 -4.03 -9.64 -9.66
CA GLY A 68 -3.16 -10.31 -10.63
C GLY A 68 -2.73 -9.38 -11.74
N ASP A 69 -3.65 -8.54 -12.25
CA ASP A 69 -3.33 -7.56 -13.27
C ASP A 69 -2.30 -6.56 -12.76
N MET A 70 -2.48 -6.06 -11.55
CA MET A 70 -1.52 -5.13 -10.95
C MET A 70 -0.13 -5.76 -10.82
N PHE A 71 -0.05 -6.99 -10.30
CA PHE A 71 1.24 -7.68 -10.16
C PHE A 71 1.91 -7.92 -11.51
N GLN A 72 1.14 -8.32 -12.52
CA GLN A 72 1.68 -8.55 -13.84
C GLN A 72 2.29 -7.29 -14.41
N ARG A 73 1.59 -6.16 -14.26
CA ARG A 73 2.08 -4.87 -14.77
C ARG A 73 3.30 -4.39 -14.01
N LEU A 74 3.27 -4.53 -12.67
CA LEU A 74 4.39 -4.13 -11.82
C LEU A 74 5.64 -4.97 -12.10
N SER A 75 5.48 -6.27 -12.36
CA SER A 75 6.62 -7.13 -12.66
C SER A 75 7.30 -6.76 -13.97
N LYS A 76 6.59 -6.05 -14.84
CA LYS A 76 7.16 -5.51 -16.09
C LYS A 76 7.76 -4.11 -15.90
N GLY A 77 7.74 -3.59 -14.68
CA GLY A 77 8.28 -2.28 -14.38
C GLY A 77 7.31 -1.12 -14.62
N GLU A 78 6.04 -1.41 -14.90
CA GLU A 78 5.05 -0.35 -15.07
C GLU A 78 4.73 0.30 -13.72
N THR A 79 4.43 1.59 -13.76
CA THR A 79 3.89 2.30 -12.60
C THR A 79 2.38 2.36 -12.74
N ILE A 80 1.68 2.10 -11.65
CA ILE A 80 0.22 2.11 -11.63
C ILE A 80 -0.25 3.34 -10.88
N TYR A 81 -1.23 4.03 -11.44
CA TYR A 81 -1.82 5.22 -10.84
C TYR A 81 -3.31 5.04 -10.62
N ASN A 82 -3.75 5.23 -9.38
CA ASN A 82 -5.17 5.29 -9.02
C ASN A 82 -5.99 4.11 -9.58
N TYR A 83 -5.46 2.92 -9.41
CA TYR A 83 -6.14 1.69 -9.86
C TYR A 83 -7.33 1.43 -8.94
N PRO A 84 -8.57 1.45 -9.46
CA PRO A 84 -9.73 1.22 -8.62
C PRO A 84 -9.88 -0.27 -8.33
N THR A 85 -10.02 -0.60 -7.06
CA THR A 85 -10.26 -1.98 -6.65
C THR A 85 -10.95 -1.95 -5.29
N ARG A 86 -11.16 -3.11 -4.68
CA ARG A 86 -11.85 -3.22 -3.40
C ARG A 86 -11.04 -4.09 -2.46
N LEU A 87 -10.94 -3.61 -1.22
CA LEU A 87 -10.33 -4.37 -0.14
C LEU A 87 -11.42 -4.81 0.83
N ARG A 88 -11.13 -5.86 1.58
CA ARG A 88 -12.06 -6.43 2.55
C ARG A 88 -11.75 -5.92 3.94
N HIS A 89 -12.76 -5.37 4.61
CA HIS A 89 -12.67 -5.05 6.03
C HIS A 89 -12.60 -6.34 6.82
N LYS A 90 -12.06 -6.27 8.03
CA LYS A 90 -12.01 -7.44 8.91
C LYS A 90 -13.40 -8.02 9.17
N ASN A 91 -14.42 -7.18 9.17
CA ASN A 91 -15.80 -7.64 9.39
C ASN A 91 -16.44 -8.24 8.14
N GLY A 92 -15.69 -8.32 7.03
CA GLY A 92 -16.18 -8.91 5.78
C GLY A 92 -16.77 -7.93 4.79
N SER A 93 -17.04 -6.70 5.18
CA SER A 93 -17.56 -5.71 4.24
C SER A 93 -16.46 -5.26 3.28
N LEU A 94 -16.86 -4.63 2.17
CA LEU A 94 -15.92 -4.22 1.13
C LEU A 94 -15.70 -2.72 1.15
N GLN A 95 -14.49 -2.32 0.81
CA GLN A 95 -14.08 -0.92 0.77
C GLN A 95 -13.50 -0.61 -0.61
N ASN A 96 -14.10 0.38 -1.28
CA ASN A 96 -13.52 0.88 -2.53
C ASN A 96 -12.25 1.65 -2.22
N VAL A 97 -11.21 1.39 -3.00
CA VAL A 97 -9.91 2.05 -2.84
C VAL A 97 -9.34 2.39 -4.20
N LEU A 98 -8.40 3.34 -4.19
CA LEU A 98 -7.55 3.62 -5.34
C LEU A 98 -6.13 3.30 -4.91
N ILE A 99 -5.46 2.46 -5.68
CA ILE A 99 -4.09 2.04 -5.37
C ILE A 99 -3.14 2.56 -6.45
N SER A 100 -2.08 3.22 -6.00
CA SER A 100 -0.98 3.62 -6.87
C SER A 100 0.26 2.87 -6.42
N SER A 101 1.00 2.32 -7.36
CA SER A 101 2.14 1.46 -7.05
C SER A 101 3.28 1.66 -8.02
N SER A 102 4.49 1.54 -7.51
CA SER A 102 5.70 1.46 -8.31
C SER A 102 6.58 0.37 -7.73
N VAL A 103 7.61 -0.02 -8.48
CA VAL A 103 8.53 -1.06 -8.04
C VAL A 103 9.88 -0.45 -7.74
N LEU A 104 10.48 -0.88 -6.65
CA LEU A 104 11.88 -0.61 -6.37
C LEU A 104 12.70 -1.77 -6.93
N PHE A 105 13.61 -1.46 -7.86
CA PHE A 105 14.58 -2.43 -8.38
C PHE A 105 15.94 -2.10 -7.78
N ASP A 106 16.76 -3.11 -7.57
CA ASP A 106 18.14 -2.87 -7.14
C ASP A 106 19.01 -2.48 -8.34
N ASP A 107 20.28 -2.20 -8.07
CA ASP A 107 21.20 -1.75 -9.11
C ASP A 107 21.41 -2.79 -10.23
N ALA A 108 21.17 -4.06 -9.92
CA ALA A 108 21.28 -5.14 -10.88
C ALA A 108 19.97 -5.38 -11.64
N GLY A 109 18.93 -4.60 -11.35
CA GLY A 109 17.64 -4.73 -12.02
C GLY A 109 16.72 -5.78 -11.42
N HIS A 110 17.04 -6.27 -10.22
CA HIS A 110 16.20 -7.25 -9.55
C HIS A 110 15.07 -6.56 -8.80
N PHE A 111 13.89 -7.17 -8.82
CA PHE A 111 12.72 -6.71 -8.09
C PHE A 111 13.01 -6.80 -6.59
N VAL A 112 12.90 -5.68 -5.88
CA VAL A 112 13.08 -5.66 -4.43
C VAL A 112 11.72 -5.72 -3.75
N HIS A 113 10.88 -4.72 -3.96
CA HIS A 113 9.49 -4.73 -3.48
C HIS A 113 8.71 -3.64 -4.19
N THR A 114 7.38 -3.71 -4.08
CA THR A 114 6.53 -2.60 -4.54
C THR A 114 6.48 -1.53 -3.46
N ARG A 115 6.13 -0.32 -3.88
CA ARG A 115 5.84 0.80 -3.00
C ARG A 115 4.44 1.27 -3.36
N CYS A 116 3.50 1.08 -2.45
CA CYS A 116 2.09 1.29 -2.75
C CYS A 116 1.47 2.37 -1.87
N PHE A 117 0.59 3.15 -2.47
CA PHE A 117 -0.26 4.12 -1.79
C PHE A 117 -1.69 3.66 -1.94
N THR A 118 -2.43 3.64 -0.85
CA THR A 118 -3.85 3.28 -0.87
C THR A 118 -4.67 4.44 -0.32
N VAL A 119 -5.64 4.88 -1.11
CA VAL A 119 -6.57 5.93 -0.72
C VAL A 119 -7.95 5.33 -0.69
N LEU A 120 -8.68 5.54 0.42
CA LEU A 120 -10.06 5.10 0.51
C LEU A 120 -10.91 5.94 -0.42
N ALA A 121 -11.73 5.27 -1.21
CA ALA A 121 -12.61 5.94 -2.14
C ALA A 121 -14.05 5.86 -1.61
N PRO A 122 -14.89 6.87 -1.89
CA PRO A 122 -16.29 6.80 -1.48
C PRO A 122 -17.00 5.67 -2.24
N ALA A 123 -18.06 5.15 -1.63
CA ALA A 123 -18.90 4.18 -2.29
C ALA A 123 -19.51 4.80 -3.54
N ALA A 124 -19.79 3.98 -4.54
CA ALA A 124 -20.45 4.45 -5.74
C ALA A 124 -21.79 5.07 -5.38
N ARG A 125 -22.09 6.23 -5.97
CA ARG A 125 -23.32 6.94 -5.70
C ARG A 125 -24.42 6.47 -6.62
N GLY A 126 -25.60 6.60 -6.09
CA GLY A 126 -26.77 6.31 -6.89
C GLY A 126 -26.86 4.86 -7.28
N GLY A 127 -26.17 4.11 -6.56
CA GLY A 127 -26.25 2.66 -6.72
C GLY A 127 -25.63 2.21 -7.90
#